data_d17aa4e2c868942ec0c1225585630445
#
_entry.id   d17aa4e2c868942ec0c1225585630445
#
_cell.length_a   1.000
_cell.length_b   1.000
_cell.length_c   1.000
_cell.angle_alpha   90.00
_cell.angle_beta   90.00
_cell.angle_gamma   90.00
#
_symmetry.space_group_name_H-M   'P 1'
#
loop_
_entity.id
_entity.type
_entity.pdbx_description
1 polymer ?
#
loop_
_entity_poly.entity_id
_entity_poly.type
_entity_poly.pdbx_seq_one_letter_code
_entity_poly.pdbx_strand_id
1 'polypeptide(L)'
;KVKKSIDSYKLKIKGRNKGQEMISGKEIDLAFNSEEKVKEAYDAQHKKSVFSAFFGGSKTNVTAVTLSEKKLNKKLKQSVLVKGNDSYKITKPVDATITYDTNKKYGVIQKEDKGNYLNRKEFYNATKRSVESLSKTLNLTDEKNNPDVYVKPGLYHDDEQLKQMQTTYNEYLFHFIQWDMGNGVKETLGPDALKDCITVNTKKRTVKLSQAKVEKWLESFCLK
;
A
#
# COMPACT_ATOMS: atom_id res chain seq x y z
N LYS A 1 -9.25 36.39 -15.51
CA LYS A 1 -9.11 34.95 -15.95
C LYS A 1 -9.14 33.99 -14.74
N VAL A 2 -8.39 34.25 -13.66
CA VAL A 2 -8.27 33.37 -12.49
C VAL A 2 -9.62 33.13 -11.76
N LYS A 3 -10.42 34.19 -11.53
CA LYS A 3 -11.79 34.05 -10.94
C LYS A 3 -12.66 33.06 -11.69
N LYS A 4 -12.75 33.17 -13.03
CA LYS A 4 -13.53 32.22 -13.87
C LYS A 4 -13.00 30.77 -13.78
N SER A 5 -11.69 30.60 -13.58
CA SER A 5 -11.08 29.28 -13.43
C SER A 5 -11.47 28.62 -12.10
N ILE A 6 -11.68 29.39 -11.04
CA ILE A 6 -12.08 28.88 -9.70
C ILE A 6 -13.53 28.43 -9.71
N ASP A 7 -14.43 29.22 -10.32
CA ASP A 7 -15.86 28.89 -10.37
C ASP A 7 -16.16 27.59 -11.11
N SER A 8 -15.33 27.25 -12.10
CA SER A 8 -15.46 26.05 -12.93
C SER A 8 -14.45 24.96 -12.54
N TYR A 9 -13.68 25.15 -11.47
CA TYR A 9 -12.62 24.20 -11.09
C TYR A 9 -13.17 22.82 -10.75
N LYS A 10 -12.54 21.82 -11.34
CA LYS A 10 -12.77 20.41 -11.05
C LYS A 10 -11.44 19.67 -11.03
N LEU A 11 -11.19 18.95 -9.94
CA LEU A 11 -10.06 18.04 -9.81
C LEU A 11 -10.52 16.62 -10.07
N LYS A 12 -9.96 15.98 -11.08
CA LYS A 12 -10.15 14.53 -11.33
C LYS A 12 -9.04 13.76 -10.62
N ILE A 13 -9.40 12.93 -9.66
CA ILE A 13 -8.49 12.06 -8.93
C ILE A 13 -8.55 10.66 -9.56
N LYS A 14 -7.39 10.09 -9.88
CA LYS A 14 -7.25 8.73 -10.42
C LYS A 14 -6.51 7.86 -9.41
N GLY A 15 -7.10 6.72 -9.06
CA GLY A 15 -6.52 5.74 -8.15
C GLY A 15 -6.22 4.41 -8.83
N ARG A 16 -5.69 3.45 -8.04
CA ARG A 16 -5.50 2.06 -8.47
C ARG A 16 -6.84 1.42 -8.86
N ASN A 17 -6.78 0.31 -9.58
CA ASN A 17 -7.96 -0.48 -9.98
C ASN A 17 -9.05 0.34 -10.69
N LYS A 18 -8.63 1.33 -11.50
CA LYS A 18 -9.51 2.27 -12.22
C LYS A 18 -10.39 3.14 -11.32
N GLY A 19 -10.08 3.22 -10.02
CA GLY A 19 -10.78 4.11 -9.09
C GLY A 19 -10.68 5.57 -9.51
N GLN A 20 -11.78 6.29 -9.40
CA GLN A 20 -11.85 7.71 -9.76
C GLN A 20 -12.74 8.48 -8.80
N GLU A 21 -12.38 9.71 -8.54
CA GLU A 21 -13.18 10.68 -7.79
C GLU A 21 -13.12 12.03 -8.48
N MET A 22 -14.18 12.84 -8.31
CA MET A 22 -14.23 14.21 -8.80
C MET A 22 -14.55 15.16 -7.66
N ILE A 23 -13.77 16.22 -7.56
CA ILE A 23 -13.99 17.27 -6.57
C ILE A 23 -14.14 18.60 -7.32
N SER A 24 -15.26 19.29 -7.09
CA SER A 24 -15.46 20.64 -7.62
C SER A 24 -15.01 21.69 -6.60
N GLY A 25 -14.59 22.87 -7.09
CA GLY A 25 -14.23 23.99 -6.23
C GLY A 25 -15.36 24.40 -5.28
N LYS A 26 -16.62 24.32 -5.73
CA LYS A 26 -17.81 24.66 -4.91
C LYS A 26 -17.97 23.72 -3.70
N GLU A 27 -17.66 22.42 -3.85
CA GLU A 27 -17.78 21.45 -2.75
C GLU A 27 -16.82 21.72 -1.58
N ILE A 28 -15.74 22.47 -1.82
CA ILE A 28 -14.66 22.71 -0.87
C ILE A 28 -14.47 24.21 -0.57
N ASP A 29 -15.43 25.07 -0.96
CA ASP A 29 -15.36 26.53 -0.86
C ASP A 29 -14.04 27.09 -1.41
N LEU A 30 -13.62 26.61 -2.57
CA LEU A 30 -12.43 27.13 -3.22
C LEU A 30 -12.66 28.59 -3.61
N ALA A 31 -11.82 29.46 -3.14
CA ALA A 31 -11.90 30.89 -3.42
C ALA A 31 -10.53 31.47 -3.76
N PHE A 32 -10.53 32.59 -4.46
CA PHE A 32 -9.31 33.35 -4.70
C PHE A 32 -8.87 34.05 -3.42
N ASN A 33 -7.63 33.96 -3.08
CA ASN A 33 -7.07 34.73 -1.98
C ASN A 33 -6.98 36.22 -2.40
N SER A 34 -7.35 37.15 -1.52
CA SER A 34 -7.41 38.56 -1.89
C SER A 34 -6.07 39.06 -2.45
N GLU A 35 -6.11 40.00 -3.41
CA GLU A 35 -4.91 40.60 -4.00
C GLU A 35 -4.00 41.17 -2.92
N GLU A 36 -4.57 41.68 -1.84
CA GLU A 36 -3.90 42.23 -0.67
C GLU A 36 -3.00 41.18 0.03
N LYS A 37 -3.53 39.98 0.30
CA LYS A 37 -2.77 38.88 0.91
C LYS A 37 -1.68 38.34 -0.03
N VAL A 38 -1.92 38.31 -1.34
CA VAL A 38 -0.91 37.96 -2.33
C VAL A 38 0.19 38.98 -2.37
N LYS A 39 -0.16 40.27 -2.27
CA LYS A 39 0.79 41.38 -2.24
C LYS A 39 1.61 41.40 -0.94
N GLU A 40 0.97 41.23 0.22
CA GLU A 40 1.66 41.10 1.51
C GLU A 40 2.69 39.96 1.51
N ALA A 41 2.33 38.82 0.96
CA ALA A 41 3.22 37.68 0.88
C ALA A 41 4.36 37.90 -0.14
N TYR A 42 4.09 38.58 -1.26
CA TYR A 42 5.09 38.99 -2.23
C TYR A 42 6.08 39.99 -1.63
N ASP A 43 5.58 41.00 -0.92
CA ASP A 43 6.38 42.03 -0.24
C ASP A 43 7.23 41.43 0.89
N ALA A 44 6.65 40.47 1.66
CA ALA A 44 7.38 39.74 2.69
C ALA A 44 8.51 38.87 2.11
N GLN A 45 8.31 38.31 0.93
CA GLN A 45 9.32 37.52 0.21
C GLN A 45 10.44 38.40 -0.32
N HIS A 46 10.11 39.58 -0.83
CA HIS A 46 11.12 40.55 -1.32
C HIS A 46 11.93 41.20 -0.21
N LYS A 47 11.30 41.51 0.94
CA LYS A 47 12.02 42.02 2.12
C LYS A 47 12.99 40.99 2.73
N LYS A 48 12.72 39.69 2.59
CA LYS A 48 13.63 38.61 3.02
C LYS A 48 14.73 38.30 1.99
N SER A 49 14.53 38.64 0.74
CA SER A 49 15.40 38.26 -0.40
C SER A 49 16.82 38.79 -0.30
N VAL A 50 17.03 39.96 0.31
CA VAL A 50 18.40 40.55 0.40
C VAL A 50 19.26 39.82 1.45
N PHE A 51 18.67 39.22 2.49
CA PHE A 51 19.40 38.48 3.52
C PHE A 51 19.45 36.98 3.28
N SER A 52 18.44 36.38 2.60
CA SER A 52 18.35 34.95 2.38
C SER A 52 19.13 34.42 1.19
N ALA A 53 19.59 35.29 0.28
CA ALA A 53 20.51 34.94 -0.82
C ALA A 53 21.87 34.41 -0.30
N PHE A 54 22.22 34.75 0.96
CA PHE A 54 23.46 34.31 1.60
C PHE A 54 23.33 33.02 2.44
N PHE A 55 22.10 32.62 2.85
CA PHE A 55 21.89 31.52 3.78
C PHE A 55 20.73 30.59 3.37
N GLY A 56 20.70 30.11 2.13
CA GLY A 56 19.77 29.04 1.71
C GLY A 56 18.29 29.44 1.78
N GLY A 57 17.75 29.96 0.70
CA GLY A 57 16.40 30.51 0.62
C GLY A 57 15.29 29.49 0.93
N SER A 58 14.51 29.73 1.97
CA SER A 58 13.24 29.07 2.16
C SER A 58 12.20 29.64 1.18
N LYS A 59 11.74 28.83 0.23
CA LYS A 59 10.64 29.19 -0.67
C LYS A 59 9.35 29.28 0.15
N THR A 60 8.86 30.50 0.38
CA THR A 60 7.52 30.70 0.94
C THR A 60 6.51 30.49 -0.18
N ASN A 61 5.83 29.32 -0.20
CA ASN A 61 4.78 29.08 -1.18
C ASN A 61 3.53 29.89 -0.76
N VAL A 62 3.25 30.95 -1.48
CA VAL A 62 2.01 31.71 -1.36
C VAL A 62 0.97 31.02 -2.23
N THR A 63 -0.03 30.42 -1.60
CA THR A 63 -1.15 29.85 -2.34
C THR A 63 -2.08 30.97 -2.79
N ALA A 64 -2.29 31.07 -4.11
CA ALA A 64 -3.20 32.05 -4.71
C ALA A 64 -4.69 31.75 -4.40
N VAL A 65 -4.97 30.65 -3.75
CA VAL A 65 -6.34 30.20 -3.45
C VAL A 65 -6.48 29.77 -1.99
N THR A 66 -7.69 29.90 -1.47
CA THR A 66 -8.11 29.37 -0.16
C THR A 66 -9.15 28.30 -0.37
N LEU A 67 -9.26 27.37 0.57
CA LEU A 67 -10.25 26.30 0.57
C LEU A 67 -10.70 25.99 2.00
N SER A 68 -11.88 25.40 2.15
CA SER A 68 -12.35 24.88 3.43
C SER A 68 -11.79 23.49 3.70
N GLU A 69 -10.78 23.42 4.57
CA GLU A 69 -10.17 22.14 4.97
C GLU A 69 -11.19 21.16 5.58
N LYS A 70 -12.16 21.69 6.33
CA LYS A 70 -13.26 20.89 6.91
C LYS A 70 -14.11 20.24 5.83
N LYS A 71 -14.49 21.00 4.78
CA LYS A 71 -15.27 20.46 3.65
C LYS A 71 -14.47 19.49 2.80
N LEU A 72 -13.19 19.81 2.52
CA LEU A 72 -12.31 18.90 1.81
C LEU A 72 -12.18 17.57 2.55
N ASN A 73 -11.88 17.59 3.84
CA ASN A 73 -11.76 16.38 4.66
C ASN A 73 -13.07 15.57 4.68
N LYS A 74 -14.22 16.25 4.83
CA LYS A 74 -15.54 15.59 4.75
C LYS A 74 -15.76 14.91 3.40
N LYS A 75 -15.46 15.59 2.28
CA LYS A 75 -15.59 15.05 0.92
C LYS A 75 -14.69 13.83 0.73
N LEU A 76 -13.41 13.91 1.13
CA LEU A 76 -12.49 12.81 0.99
C LEU A 76 -12.86 11.59 1.84
N LYS A 77 -13.37 11.79 3.06
CA LYS A 77 -13.89 10.69 3.89
C LYS A 77 -15.06 9.95 3.25
N GLN A 78 -15.82 10.60 2.37
CA GLN A 78 -16.97 10.03 1.67
C GLN A 78 -16.63 9.53 0.28
N SER A 79 -15.40 9.76 -0.19
CA SER A 79 -14.93 9.36 -1.49
C SER A 79 -15.06 7.85 -1.71
N VAL A 80 -15.41 7.46 -2.92
CA VAL A 80 -15.40 6.07 -3.40
C VAL A 80 -14.00 5.45 -3.24
N LEU A 81 -12.94 6.23 -3.38
CA LEU A 81 -11.56 5.77 -3.19
C LEU A 81 -11.23 5.37 -1.75
N VAL A 82 -12.06 5.80 -0.77
CA VAL A 82 -11.89 5.50 0.67
C VAL A 82 -12.90 4.49 1.18
N LYS A 83 -14.17 4.61 0.74
CA LYS A 83 -15.26 3.76 1.21
C LYS A 83 -15.51 2.56 0.31
N GLY A 84 -15.18 2.68 -0.97
CA GLY A 84 -15.62 1.74 -1.98
C GLY A 84 -17.10 1.86 -2.32
N ASN A 85 -17.54 1.07 -3.27
CA ASN A 85 -18.94 0.80 -3.64
C ASN A 85 -19.02 -0.56 -4.34
N ASP A 86 -20.17 -0.90 -4.91
CA ASP A 86 -20.38 -2.19 -5.60
C ASP A 86 -19.42 -2.41 -6.77
N SER A 87 -19.03 -1.33 -7.46
CA SER A 87 -18.12 -1.36 -8.62
C SER A 87 -16.65 -1.17 -8.26
N TYR A 88 -16.34 -0.69 -7.06
CA TYR A 88 -14.97 -0.41 -6.62
C TYR A 88 -14.77 -0.89 -5.19
N LYS A 89 -14.19 -2.06 -5.05
CA LYS A 89 -13.90 -2.65 -3.73
C LYS A 89 -12.56 -2.16 -3.19
N ILE A 90 -12.55 -1.85 -1.90
CA ILE A 90 -11.31 -1.50 -1.20
C ILE A 90 -10.63 -2.79 -0.73
N THR A 91 -9.38 -2.96 -1.17
CA THR A 91 -8.52 -4.09 -0.80
C THR A 91 -7.31 -3.59 -0.02
N LYS A 92 -7.06 -4.19 1.15
CA LYS A 92 -5.83 -3.93 1.91
C LYS A 92 -4.65 -4.61 1.23
N PRO A 93 -3.42 -4.09 1.42
CA PRO A 93 -2.24 -4.81 0.96
C PRO A 93 -2.10 -6.14 1.70
N VAL A 94 -1.60 -7.13 0.99
CA VAL A 94 -1.27 -8.46 1.51
C VAL A 94 0.22 -8.69 1.26
N ASP A 95 0.94 -9.14 2.27
CA ASP A 95 2.37 -9.44 2.18
C ASP A 95 2.63 -10.62 1.25
N ALA A 96 3.78 -10.61 0.59
CA ALA A 96 4.28 -11.79 -0.06
C ALA A 96 4.51 -12.92 0.97
N THR A 97 4.27 -14.16 0.57
CA THR A 97 4.40 -15.32 1.44
C THR A 97 4.93 -16.54 0.68
N ILE A 98 5.13 -17.63 1.40
CA ILE A 98 5.54 -18.93 0.82
C ILE A 98 4.32 -19.84 0.83
N THR A 99 4.00 -20.43 -0.31
CA THR A 99 2.92 -21.40 -0.47
C THR A 99 3.48 -22.66 -1.11
N TYR A 100 2.87 -23.81 -0.81
CA TYR A 100 3.24 -25.08 -1.40
C TYR A 100 2.61 -25.23 -2.80
N ASP A 101 3.45 -25.50 -3.80
CA ASP A 101 3.01 -25.85 -5.15
C ASP A 101 2.85 -27.37 -5.25
N THR A 102 1.63 -27.85 -5.35
CA THR A 102 1.31 -29.29 -5.39
C THR A 102 1.85 -29.99 -6.62
N ASN A 103 2.01 -29.29 -7.74
CA ASN A 103 2.54 -29.87 -8.98
C ASN A 103 4.06 -30.01 -8.92
N LYS A 104 4.71 -29.01 -8.37
CA LYS A 104 6.17 -28.95 -8.28
C LYS A 104 6.72 -29.62 -7.02
N LYS A 105 5.86 -29.90 -6.04
CA LYS A 105 6.20 -30.50 -4.74
C LYS A 105 7.20 -29.68 -3.92
N TYR A 106 7.20 -28.35 -4.09
CA TYR A 106 8.03 -27.43 -3.29
C TYR A 106 7.33 -26.11 -2.98
N GLY A 107 7.92 -25.34 -2.07
CA GLY A 107 7.45 -24.00 -1.70
C GLY A 107 7.81 -22.95 -2.74
N VAL A 108 6.84 -22.17 -3.15
CA VAL A 108 7.00 -21.03 -4.06
C VAL A 108 6.63 -19.74 -3.37
N ILE A 109 7.29 -18.65 -3.74
CA ILE A 109 6.90 -17.31 -3.26
C ILE A 109 5.64 -16.89 -3.99
N GLN A 110 4.57 -16.70 -3.22
CA GLN A 110 3.38 -16.01 -3.67
C GLN A 110 3.61 -14.50 -3.55
N LYS A 111 3.45 -13.81 -4.67
CA LYS A 111 3.66 -12.35 -4.74
C LYS A 111 2.67 -11.61 -3.85
N GLU A 112 3.12 -10.47 -3.33
CA GLU A 112 2.29 -9.53 -2.58
C GLU A 112 1.14 -8.96 -3.44
N ASP A 113 0.02 -8.66 -2.78
CA ASP A 113 -1.01 -7.81 -3.36
C ASP A 113 -0.84 -6.39 -2.79
N LYS A 114 -0.58 -5.43 -3.66
CA LYS A 114 -0.42 -4.01 -3.27
C LYS A 114 -1.74 -3.38 -2.82
N GLY A 115 -2.86 -3.97 -3.13
CA GLY A 115 -4.18 -3.43 -2.81
C GLY A 115 -4.41 -2.01 -3.34
N ASN A 116 -5.50 -1.39 -2.85
CA ASN A 116 -5.84 0.00 -3.16
C ASN A 116 -6.21 0.82 -1.91
N TYR A 117 -5.81 0.34 -0.71
CA TYR A 117 -6.11 0.98 0.56
C TYR A 117 -5.27 2.25 0.75
N LEU A 118 -5.95 3.40 0.88
CA LEU A 118 -5.31 4.71 0.99
C LEU A 118 -4.87 5.02 2.42
N ASN A 119 -3.68 5.63 2.55
CA ASN A 119 -3.30 6.40 3.72
C ASN A 119 -4.07 7.72 3.71
N ARG A 120 -5.03 7.86 4.59
CA ARG A 120 -5.96 9.01 4.60
C ARG A 120 -5.27 10.36 4.75
N LYS A 121 -4.20 10.42 5.54
CA LYS A 121 -3.42 11.66 5.75
C LYS A 121 -2.71 12.06 4.46
N GLU A 122 -2.03 11.11 3.82
CA GLU A 122 -1.28 11.39 2.60
C GLU A 122 -2.21 11.64 1.40
N PHE A 123 -3.36 10.97 1.35
CA PHE A 123 -4.40 11.26 0.37
C PHE A 123 -4.95 12.69 0.52
N TYR A 124 -5.23 13.12 1.76
CA TYR A 124 -5.63 14.49 2.05
C TYR A 124 -4.55 15.49 1.61
N ASN A 125 -3.29 15.27 2.00
CA ASN A 125 -2.16 16.14 1.68
C ASN A 125 -1.95 16.27 0.16
N ALA A 126 -1.98 15.14 -0.56
CA ALA A 126 -1.83 15.12 -2.02
C ALA A 126 -2.98 15.87 -2.71
N THR A 127 -4.21 15.67 -2.24
CA THR A 127 -5.38 16.36 -2.78
C THR A 127 -5.31 17.87 -2.50
N LYS A 128 -4.98 18.26 -1.26
CA LYS A 128 -4.82 19.66 -0.89
C LYS A 128 -3.78 20.37 -1.77
N ARG A 129 -2.58 19.81 -1.92
CA ARG A 129 -1.54 20.35 -2.82
C ARG A 129 -2.04 20.51 -4.26
N SER A 130 -2.77 19.51 -4.77
CA SER A 130 -3.32 19.56 -6.13
C SER A 130 -4.40 20.65 -6.31
N VAL A 131 -5.22 20.88 -5.30
CA VAL A 131 -6.21 21.97 -5.31
C VAL A 131 -5.52 23.32 -5.22
N GLU A 132 -4.56 23.49 -4.31
CA GLU A 132 -3.81 24.74 -4.13
C GLU A 132 -3.02 25.14 -5.38
N SER A 133 -2.53 24.17 -6.14
CA SER A 133 -1.88 24.40 -7.44
C SER A 133 -2.85 24.48 -8.62
N LEU A 134 -4.18 24.42 -8.39
CA LEU A 134 -5.21 24.40 -9.41
C LEU A 134 -5.02 23.30 -10.48
N SER A 135 -4.42 22.18 -10.09
CA SER A 135 -4.24 21.02 -10.96
C SER A 135 -5.59 20.46 -11.41
N LYS A 136 -5.71 20.08 -12.67
CA LYS A 136 -6.94 19.45 -13.19
C LYS A 136 -7.03 17.96 -12.91
N THR A 137 -5.88 17.33 -12.64
CA THR A 137 -5.78 15.89 -12.44
C THR A 137 -4.78 15.59 -11.32
N LEU A 138 -5.15 14.68 -10.42
CA LEU A 138 -4.26 14.06 -9.45
C LEU A 138 -4.19 12.56 -9.74
N ASN A 139 -3.01 12.06 -10.05
CA ASN A 139 -2.76 10.64 -10.22
C ASN A 139 -2.12 10.06 -8.96
N LEU A 140 -2.90 9.32 -8.17
CA LEU A 140 -2.42 8.69 -6.94
C LEU A 140 -1.47 7.51 -7.19
N THR A 141 -1.43 6.97 -8.43
CA THR A 141 -0.52 5.87 -8.78
C THR A 141 0.88 6.34 -9.17
N ASP A 142 1.08 7.63 -9.25
CA ASP A 142 2.40 8.24 -9.45
C ASP A 142 3.19 8.20 -8.13
N GLU A 143 3.93 7.11 -7.93
CA GLU A 143 4.71 6.87 -6.71
C GLU A 143 5.85 7.88 -6.53
N LYS A 144 6.31 8.55 -7.60
CA LYS A 144 7.33 9.59 -7.50
C LYS A 144 6.81 10.84 -6.77
N ASN A 145 5.59 11.27 -7.10
CA ASN A 145 4.96 12.46 -6.53
C ASN A 145 4.10 12.15 -5.29
N ASN A 146 3.65 10.89 -5.14
CA ASN A 146 2.77 10.44 -4.07
C ASN A 146 3.24 9.10 -3.47
N PRO A 147 4.48 9.02 -2.92
CA PRO A 147 5.12 7.76 -2.55
C PRO A 147 4.37 6.97 -1.46
N ASP A 148 3.65 7.66 -0.57
CA ASP A 148 3.04 7.06 0.62
C ASP A 148 1.51 7.19 0.65
N VAL A 149 0.92 7.53 -0.49
CA VAL A 149 -0.54 7.71 -0.59
C VAL A 149 -1.31 6.40 -0.44
N TYR A 150 -0.69 5.27 -0.78
CA TYR A 150 -1.22 3.94 -0.50
C TYR A 150 -0.47 3.28 0.65
N VAL A 151 -1.21 2.56 1.47
CA VAL A 151 -0.59 1.64 2.43
C VAL A 151 0.13 0.55 1.64
N LYS A 152 1.38 0.27 2.03
CA LYS A 152 2.25 -0.68 1.33
C LYS A 152 2.23 -2.03 2.04
N PRO A 153 2.45 -3.14 1.32
CA PRO A 153 2.80 -4.42 1.93
C PRO A 153 4.06 -4.28 2.81
N GLY A 154 4.10 -5.03 3.88
CA GLY A 154 5.28 -5.10 4.75
C GLY A 154 6.39 -6.01 4.21
N LEU A 155 6.05 -6.88 3.24
CA LEU A 155 6.97 -7.83 2.63
C LEU A 155 6.68 -7.99 1.14
N TYR A 156 7.73 -7.89 0.33
CA TYR A 156 7.68 -8.02 -1.12
C TYR A 156 8.29 -9.35 -1.58
N HIS A 157 7.90 -9.83 -2.75
CA HIS A 157 8.36 -11.11 -3.32
C HIS A 157 9.85 -11.15 -3.65
N ASP A 158 10.50 -10.01 -3.82
CA ASP A 158 11.92 -9.86 -4.11
C ASP A 158 12.79 -9.65 -2.84
N ASP A 159 12.18 -9.66 -1.64
CA ASP A 159 12.88 -9.55 -0.36
C ASP A 159 13.82 -10.74 -0.14
N GLU A 160 15.09 -10.45 0.16
CA GLU A 160 16.13 -11.48 0.33
C GLU A 160 15.85 -12.40 1.53
N GLN A 161 15.27 -11.89 2.61
CA GLN A 161 14.91 -12.73 3.75
C GLN A 161 13.76 -13.69 3.41
N LEU A 162 12.81 -13.25 2.57
CA LEU A 162 11.74 -14.14 2.09
C LEU A 162 12.31 -15.26 1.20
N LYS A 163 13.30 -14.98 0.37
CA LYS A 163 14.01 -16.00 -0.43
C LYS A 163 14.77 -16.99 0.47
N GLN A 164 15.44 -16.51 1.51
CA GLN A 164 16.08 -17.36 2.50
C GLN A 164 15.05 -18.24 3.23
N MET A 165 13.91 -17.67 3.63
CA MET A 165 12.80 -18.44 4.21
C MET A 165 12.27 -19.50 3.24
N GLN A 166 12.18 -19.20 1.94
CA GLN A 166 11.78 -20.19 0.92
C GLN A 166 12.78 -21.32 0.84
N THR A 167 14.07 -21.02 0.88
CA THR A 167 15.13 -22.05 0.93
C THR A 167 14.95 -22.98 2.12
N THR A 168 14.81 -22.41 3.33
CA THR A 168 14.58 -23.19 4.55
C THR A 168 13.27 -24.00 4.50
N TYR A 169 12.19 -23.42 3.94
CA TYR A 169 10.94 -24.15 3.72
C TYR A 169 11.15 -25.38 2.83
N ASN A 170 11.90 -25.22 1.75
CA ASN A 170 12.19 -26.30 0.80
C ASN A 170 13.15 -27.33 1.39
N GLU A 171 14.12 -26.91 2.20
CA GLU A 171 14.98 -27.84 2.95
C GLU A 171 14.15 -28.77 3.84
N TYR A 172 13.17 -28.25 4.58
CA TYR A 172 12.25 -29.10 5.35
C TYR A 172 11.45 -30.06 4.46
N LEU A 173 11.02 -29.65 3.27
CA LEU A 173 10.28 -30.53 2.35
C LEU A 173 11.15 -31.64 1.72
N PHE A 174 12.47 -31.42 1.59
CA PHE A 174 13.39 -32.43 1.08
C PHE A 174 13.61 -33.60 2.03
N HIS A 175 13.33 -33.40 3.32
CA HIS A 175 13.38 -34.50 4.27
C HIS A 175 12.16 -35.38 4.13
N PHE A 176 12.36 -36.66 4.00
CA PHE A 176 11.29 -37.65 4.03
C PHE A 176 11.66 -38.81 4.92
N ILE A 177 10.69 -39.39 5.57
CA ILE A 177 10.86 -40.59 6.37
C ILE A 177 9.93 -41.65 5.76
N GLN A 178 10.48 -42.81 5.47
CA GLN A 178 9.72 -43.92 4.98
C GLN A 178 9.77 -45.05 5.99
N TRP A 179 8.63 -45.60 6.33
CA TRP A 179 8.49 -46.78 7.16
C TRP A 179 8.09 -47.98 6.31
N ASP A 180 8.78 -49.11 6.51
CA ASP A 180 8.37 -50.40 5.97
C ASP A 180 7.46 -51.06 7.02
N MET A 181 6.20 -51.22 6.69
CA MET A 181 5.17 -51.80 7.55
C MET A 181 5.08 -53.33 7.39
N GLY A 182 5.94 -53.92 6.62
CA GLY A 182 5.90 -55.35 6.24
C GLY A 182 4.92 -55.61 5.08
N ASN A 183 4.99 -56.80 4.54
CA ASN A 183 4.13 -57.24 3.42
C ASN A 183 4.14 -56.32 2.19
N GLY A 184 5.24 -55.57 1.97
CA GLY A 184 5.36 -54.61 0.86
C GLY A 184 4.62 -53.28 1.05
N VAL A 185 4.02 -53.05 2.21
CA VAL A 185 3.36 -51.76 2.55
C VAL A 185 4.41 -50.79 3.07
N LYS A 186 4.50 -49.62 2.41
CA LYS A 186 5.39 -48.56 2.81
C LYS A 186 4.59 -47.26 3.03
N GLU A 187 4.84 -46.60 4.13
CA GLU A 187 4.28 -45.29 4.41
C GLU A 187 5.37 -44.23 4.40
N THR A 188 5.05 -43.03 3.91
CA THR A 188 6.03 -42.00 3.70
C THR A 188 5.53 -40.66 4.22
N LEU A 189 6.27 -40.05 5.15
CA LEU A 189 6.17 -38.65 5.50
C LEU A 189 7.00 -37.85 4.47
N GLY A 190 6.39 -37.50 3.37
CA GLY A 190 7.01 -36.75 2.29
C GLY A 190 6.48 -35.32 2.16
N PRO A 191 6.82 -34.59 1.08
CA PRO A 191 6.47 -33.18 0.90
C PRO A 191 4.97 -32.87 1.07
N ASP A 192 4.09 -33.75 0.60
CA ASP A 192 2.64 -33.56 0.67
C ASP A 192 2.09 -33.60 2.12
N ALA A 193 2.75 -34.29 3.02
CA ALA A 193 2.39 -34.29 4.44
C ALA A 193 3.20 -33.22 5.21
N LEU A 194 4.50 -33.07 4.90
CA LEU A 194 5.38 -32.12 5.57
C LEU A 194 4.95 -30.66 5.37
N LYS A 195 4.36 -30.29 4.23
CA LYS A 195 3.84 -28.90 4.00
C LYS A 195 2.90 -28.46 5.10
N ASP A 196 2.08 -29.36 5.65
CA ASP A 196 1.10 -29.05 6.70
C ASP A 196 1.76 -28.96 8.10
N CYS A 197 2.96 -29.55 8.23
CA CYS A 197 3.77 -29.49 9.45
C CYS A 197 4.67 -28.25 9.51
N ILE A 198 4.91 -27.56 8.37
CA ILE A 198 5.73 -26.36 8.34
C ILE A 198 4.90 -25.12 8.65
N THR A 199 5.45 -24.23 9.45
CA THR A 199 4.83 -22.94 9.81
C THR A 199 5.68 -21.80 9.26
N VAL A 200 5.08 -20.95 8.43
CA VAL A 200 5.70 -19.73 7.90
C VAL A 200 5.15 -18.53 8.67
N ASN A 201 6.03 -17.71 9.23
CA ASN A 201 5.67 -16.46 9.89
C ASN A 201 6.39 -15.29 9.20
N THR A 202 5.69 -14.63 8.29
CA THR A 202 6.25 -13.51 7.51
C THR A 202 6.59 -12.29 8.37
N LYS A 203 5.84 -12.04 9.45
CA LYS A 203 6.11 -10.93 10.37
C LYS A 203 7.40 -11.14 11.17
N LYS A 204 7.64 -12.36 11.64
CA LYS A 204 8.84 -12.73 12.40
C LYS A 204 9.99 -13.21 11.50
N ARG A 205 9.76 -13.27 10.20
CA ARG A 205 10.73 -13.76 9.20
C ARG A 205 11.28 -15.16 9.58
N THR A 206 10.39 -16.08 9.95
CA THR A 206 10.78 -17.43 10.39
C THR A 206 9.98 -18.51 9.67
N VAL A 207 10.66 -19.61 9.39
CA VAL A 207 10.07 -20.88 8.96
C VAL A 207 10.46 -21.94 9.99
N LYS A 208 9.52 -22.73 10.46
CA LYS A 208 9.73 -23.75 11.48
C LYS A 208 8.94 -25.01 11.15
N LEU A 209 9.56 -26.15 11.34
CA LEU A 209 8.84 -27.42 11.42
C LEU A 209 8.17 -27.51 12.81
N SER A 210 6.87 -27.81 12.81
CA SER A 210 6.09 -27.92 14.04
C SER A 210 6.09 -29.36 14.54
N GLN A 211 6.82 -29.62 15.63
CA GLN A 211 6.83 -30.94 16.26
C GLN A 211 5.43 -31.45 16.56
N ALA A 212 4.57 -30.63 17.18
CA ALA A 212 3.20 -31.02 17.50
C ALA A 212 2.36 -31.44 16.27
N LYS A 213 2.61 -30.83 15.10
CA LYS A 213 1.92 -31.23 13.86
C LYS A 213 2.47 -32.53 13.30
N VAL A 214 3.76 -32.77 13.42
CA VAL A 214 4.39 -34.04 13.04
C VAL A 214 3.88 -35.16 13.94
N GLU A 215 3.85 -34.96 15.26
CA GLU A 215 3.30 -35.90 16.25
C GLU A 215 1.83 -36.26 15.92
N LYS A 216 1.00 -35.24 15.70
CA LYS A 216 -0.42 -35.45 15.31
C LYS A 216 -0.56 -36.22 14.00
N TRP A 217 0.32 -36.00 13.04
CA TRP A 217 0.33 -36.77 11.80
C TRP A 217 0.69 -38.22 12.07
N LEU A 218 1.71 -38.47 12.89
CA LEU A 218 2.14 -39.82 13.31
C LEU A 218 1.02 -40.55 14.05
N GLU A 219 0.35 -39.89 15.00
CA GLU A 219 -0.81 -40.45 15.70
C GLU A 219 -1.90 -40.89 14.74
N SER A 220 -2.24 -40.04 13.74
CA SER A 220 -3.26 -40.35 12.74
C SER A 220 -2.89 -41.52 11.86
N PHE A 221 -1.62 -41.81 11.76
CA PHE A 221 -1.04 -42.91 11.01
C PHE A 221 -1.05 -44.21 11.84
N CYS A 222 -0.68 -44.16 13.11
CA CYS A 222 -0.65 -45.31 14.02
C CYS A 222 -2.06 -45.86 14.37
N LEU A 223 -3.11 -45.05 14.14
CA LEU A 223 -4.50 -45.42 14.43
C LEU A 223 -5.25 -46.03 13.20
N LYS A 224 -4.55 -46.24 12.07
CA LYS A 224 -5.04 -46.92 10.88
C LYS A 224 -4.55 -48.38 10.87
#